data_dbb46988c8417deffcd306f0bf8c275c
#
_entry.id   dbb46988c8417deffcd306f0bf8c275c
#
_cell.length_a   1.000
_cell.length_b   1.000
_cell.length_c   1.000
_cell.angle_alpha   90.00
_cell.angle_beta   90.00
_cell.angle_gamma   90.00
#
_symmetry.space_group_name_H-M   'P 1'
#
loop_
_entity.id
_entity.type
_entity.pdbx_description
1 polymer ?
#
loop_
_entity_poly.entity_id
_entity_poly.type
_entity_poly.pdbx_seq_one_letter_code
_entity_poly.pdbx_strand_id
1 'polypeptide(L)'
;MKTLRKVLRRPVGVFAVVVLALVACVSIASYFWLPQDPNYATGNVWLPPSAEHWLGTDGSGRDIASRLLAGSRVSFGVALGTGVLASVIGFLLALLGGLGKRPVREVVAVGIDVLVAFPTTLLAIMLTAVFGSGIPIVVAALGIAFGVSMGRVLRAEFRQVQGADFVVAAQVAGLSRTRILFRHLIPSVLPIYIVQVTWTMGTAVLAEASLSYLGFGAPKDVPSWGGMLASTQRFVSIYPETVVWPGLAITVTVLAFFLFGDQLRDALDMRDPADETAEVPR
;
A
#
# COMPACT_ATOMS: atom_id res chain seq x y z
N MET A 1 8.41 -9.48 18.12
CA MET A 1 7.30 -9.72 19.07
C MET A 1 7.00 -8.51 19.96
N LYS A 2 7.98 -7.75 20.47
CA LYS A 2 7.72 -6.56 21.35
C LYS A 2 6.96 -5.43 20.63
N THR A 3 7.29 -5.13 19.38
CA THR A 3 6.66 -4.07 18.58
C THR A 3 5.18 -4.35 18.32
N LEU A 4 4.83 -5.58 17.85
CA LEU A 4 3.44 -5.96 17.60
C LEU A 4 2.60 -5.90 18.90
N ARG A 5 3.17 -6.29 20.04
CA ARG A 5 2.51 -6.17 21.34
C ARG A 5 2.25 -4.73 21.75
N LYS A 6 3.13 -3.78 21.36
CA LYS A 6 2.90 -2.33 21.59
C LYS A 6 1.74 -1.84 20.70
N VAL A 7 1.71 -2.22 19.43
CA VAL A 7 0.61 -1.88 18.51
C VAL A 7 -0.74 -2.40 19.04
N LEU A 8 -0.80 -3.65 19.48
CA LEU A 8 -2.01 -4.30 20.01
C LEU A 8 -2.47 -3.78 21.39
N ARG A 9 -1.70 -2.93 22.06
CA ARG A 9 -2.13 -2.28 23.30
C ARG A 9 -3.01 -1.05 23.07
N ARG A 10 -3.01 -0.49 21.86
CA ARG A 10 -3.80 0.69 21.52
C ARG A 10 -5.03 0.28 20.72
N PRO A 11 -6.23 0.80 21.02
CA PRO A 11 -7.47 0.41 20.32
C PRO A 11 -7.39 0.65 18.81
N VAL A 12 -6.74 1.73 18.38
CA VAL A 12 -6.51 2.04 16.96
C VAL A 12 -5.64 0.98 16.29
N GLY A 13 -4.59 0.49 16.97
CA GLY A 13 -3.73 -0.57 16.46
C GLY A 13 -4.46 -1.91 16.35
N VAL A 14 -5.31 -2.24 17.35
CA VAL A 14 -6.17 -3.44 17.28
C VAL A 14 -7.13 -3.36 16.10
N PHE A 15 -7.83 -2.23 15.93
CA PHE A 15 -8.72 -1.99 14.80
C PHE A 15 -7.98 -2.22 13.47
N ALA A 16 -6.83 -1.59 13.28
CA ALA A 16 -6.05 -1.71 12.03
C ALA A 16 -5.65 -3.17 11.74
N VAL A 17 -5.12 -3.88 12.75
CA VAL A 17 -4.71 -5.29 12.60
C VAL A 17 -5.90 -6.18 12.31
N VAL A 18 -7.03 -6.01 13.01
CA VAL A 18 -8.25 -6.82 12.79
C VAL A 18 -8.80 -6.61 11.38
N VAL A 19 -8.90 -5.36 10.92
CA VAL A 19 -9.38 -5.06 9.56
C VAL A 19 -8.46 -5.66 8.51
N LEU A 20 -7.14 -5.45 8.61
CA LEU A 20 -6.19 -6.02 7.64
C LEU A 20 -6.19 -7.54 7.65
N ALA A 21 -6.29 -8.17 8.82
CA ALA A 21 -6.44 -9.61 8.94
C ALA A 21 -7.75 -10.11 8.32
N LEU A 22 -8.86 -9.40 8.54
CA LEU A 22 -10.15 -9.71 7.94
C LEU A 22 -10.09 -9.64 6.42
N VAL A 23 -9.55 -8.54 5.86
CA VAL A 23 -9.39 -8.38 4.40
C VAL A 23 -8.52 -9.49 3.82
N ALA A 24 -7.40 -9.83 4.48
CA ALA A 24 -6.53 -10.93 4.08
C ALA A 24 -7.26 -12.28 4.11
N CYS A 25 -7.97 -12.58 5.20
CA CYS A 25 -8.75 -13.82 5.34
C CYS A 25 -9.85 -13.89 4.27
N VAL A 26 -10.61 -12.82 4.05
CA VAL A 26 -11.66 -12.74 3.02
C VAL A 26 -11.05 -12.93 1.64
N SER A 27 -9.94 -12.25 1.34
CA SER A 27 -9.23 -12.39 0.07
C SER A 27 -8.82 -13.84 -0.20
N ILE A 28 -8.26 -14.53 0.79
CA ILE A 28 -7.85 -15.95 0.68
C ILE A 28 -9.06 -16.86 0.61
N ALA A 29 -10.03 -16.69 1.52
CA ALA A 29 -11.24 -17.54 1.59
C ALA A 29 -12.06 -17.46 0.31
N SER A 30 -12.12 -16.28 -0.32
CA SER A 30 -12.87 -16.08 -1.56
C SER A 30 -12.37 -16.94 -2.73
N TYR A 31 -11.13 -17.43 -2.72
CA TYR A 31 -10.63 -18.38 -3.73
C TYR A 31 -11.28 -19.78 -3.60
N PHE A 32 -11.73 -20.13 -2.41
CA PHE A 32 -12.29 -21.44 -2.12
C PHE A 32 -13.80 -21.43 -2.08
N TRP A 33 -14.38 -20.30 -1.69
CA TRP A 33 -15.82 -20.18 -1.52
C TRP A 33 -16.32 -18.75 -1.76
N LEU A 34 -17.42 -18.65 -2.50
CA LEU A 34 -18.21 -17.44 -2.71
C LEU A 34 -19.69 -17.79 -2.62
N PRO A 35 -20.58 -16.91 -2.13
CA PRO A 35 -22.02 -17.17 -2.09
C PRO A 35 -22.60 -17.53 -3.46
N GLN A 36 -22.21 -16.79 -4.51
CA GLN A 36 -22.60 -16.97 -5.90
C GLN A 36 -21.39 -16.78 -6.82
N ASP A 37 -21.51 -17.20 -8.09
CA ASP A 37 -20.49 -16.82 -9.10
C ASP A 37 -20.54 -15.29 -9.30
N PRO A 38 -19.43 -14.57 -9.06
CA PRO A 38 -19.39 -13.11 -9.11
C PRO A 38 -19.60 -12.54 -10.52
N ASN A 39 -19.50 -13.38 -11.57
CA ASN A 39 -19.67 -12.97 -12.97
C ASN A 39 -21.01 -13.46 -13.56
N TYR A 40 -21.70 -14.36 -12.87
CA TYR A 40 -22.99 -14.86 -13.34
C TYR A 40 -24.06 -13.76 -13.22
N ALA A 41 -24.71 -13.45 -14.34
CA ALA A 41 -25.80 -12.49 -14.41
C ALA A 41 -27.13 -13.25 -14.42
N THR A 42 -27.92 -13.13 -13.34
CA THR A 42 -29.19 -13.84 -13.19
C THR A 42 -30.32 -13.29 -14.05
N GLY A 43 -30.12 -12.11 -14.68
CA GLY A 43 -31.19 -11.36 -15.36
C GLY A 43 -32.07 -10.55 -14.40
N ASN A 44 -32.06 -10.84 -13.12
CA ASN A 44 -32.79 -10.11 -12.09
C ASN A 44 -31.97 -8.93 -11.57
N VAL A 45 -32.12 -7.79 -12.20
CA VAL A 45 -31.36 -6.57 -11.89
C VAL A 45 -31.94 -5.84 -10.68
N TRP A 46 -31.09 -5.23 -9.88
CA TRP A 46 -31.46 -4.36 -8.75
C TRP A 46 -32.33 -5.06 -7.69
N LEU A 47 -32.15 -6.35 -7.48
CA LEU A 47 -32.83 -7.04 -6.38
C LEU A 47 -32.35 -6.50 -5.03
N PRO A 48 -33.28 -6.29 -4.07
CA PRO A 48 -32.91 -5.93 -2.71
C PRO A 48 -32.18 -7.08 -1.99
N PRO A 49 -31.50 -6.80 -0.86
CA PRO A 49 -30.91 -7.82 -0.02
C PRO A 49 -31.88 -8.94 0.35
N SER A 50 -31.44 -10.19 0.22
CA SER A 50 -32.21 -11.41 0.49
C SER A 50 -31.31 -12.52 1.03
N ALA A 51 -31.88 -13.66 1.40
CA ALA A 51 -31.13 -14.85 1.82
C ALA A 51 -30.26 -15.43 0.71
N GLU A 52 -30.64 -15.24 -0.56
CA GLU A 52 -29.91 -15.68 -1.75
C GLU A 52 -28.88 -14.64 -2.18
N HIS A 53 -29.22 -13.36 -2.10
CA HIS A 53 -28.36 -12.21 -2.45
C HIS A 53 -28.19 -11.30 -1.23
N TRP A 54 -27.17 -11.54 -0.42
CA TRP A 54 -26.98 -10.86 0.88
C TRP A 54 -26.94 -9.33 0.80
N LEU A 55 -26.38 -8.79 -0.26
CA LEU A 55 -26.30 -7.35 -0.53
C LEU A 55 -27.12 -6.94 -1.78
N GLY A 56 -27.99 -7.84 -2.26
CA GLY A 56 -28.73 -7.61 -3.49
C GLY A 56 -27.92 -7.85 -4.77
N THR A 57 -28.49 -7.44 -5.92
CA THR A 57 -27.87 -7.57 -7.24
C THR A 57 -27.56 -6.20 -7.86
N ASP A 58 -26.54 -6.16 -8.73
CA ASP A 58 -26.19 -4.93 -9.49
C ASP A 58 -27.11 -4.74 -10.74
N GLY A 59 -26.85 -3.66 -11.50
CA GLY A 59 -27.59 -3.35 -12.73
C GLY A 59 -27.41 -4.36 -13.87
N SER A 60 -26.57 -5.38 -13.68
CA SER A 60 -26.41 -6.51 -14.60
C SER A 60 -26.97 -7.81 -14.02
N GLY A 61 -27.61 -7.77 -12.84
CA GLY A 61 -28.12 -8.94 -12.14
C GLY A 61 -27.06 -9.82 -11.48
N ARG A 62 -25.86 -9.26 -11.18
CA ARG A 62 -24.76 -9.98 -10.54
C ARG A 62 -24.81 -9.75 -9.03
N ASP A 63 -24.47 -10.77 -8.24
CA ASP A 63 -24.48 -10.70 -6.78
C ASP A 63 -23.40 -9.75 -6.23
N ILE A 64 -23.84 -8.70 -5.50
CA ILE A 64 -22.95 -7.66 -4.96
C ILE A 64 -22.01 -8.23 -3.89
N ALA A 65 -22.50 -9.12 -3.01
CA ALA A 65 -21.70 -9.70 -1.96
C ALA A 65 -20.55 -10.54 -2.52
N SER A 66 -20.83 -11.43 -3.47
CA SER A 66 -19.83 -12.27 -4.12
C SER A 66 -18.78 -11.43 -4.87
N ARG A 67 -19.20 -10.36 -5.53
CA ARG A 67 -18.29 -9.42 -6.20
C ARG A 67 -17.42 -8.63 -5.24
N LEU A 68 -17.98 -8.23 -4.09
CA LEU A 68 -17.23 -7.53 -3.04
C LEU A 68 -16.15 -8.43 -2.43
N LEU A 69 -16.52 -9.69 -2.12
CA LEU A 69 -15.59 -10.70 -1.60
C LEU A 69 -14.50 -11.04 -2.64
N ALA A 70 -14.87 -11.28 -3.90
CA ALA A 70 -13.92 -11.56 -4.96
C ALA A 70 -13.01 -10.35 -5.27
N GLY A 71 -13.54 -9.13 -5.20
CA GLY A 71 -12.80 -7.89 -5.40
C GLY A 71 -11.67 -7.68 -4.38
N SER A 72 -11.80 -8.22 -3.18
CA SER A 72 -10.74 -8.17 -2.17
C SER A 72 -9.43 -8.83 -2.63
N ARG A 73 -9.51 -9.85 -3.51
CA ARG A 73 -8.32 -10.52 -4.10
C ARG A 73 -7.46 -9.54 -4.88
N VAL A 74 -8.13 -8.68 -5.67
CA VAL A 74 -7.45 -7.68 -6.51
C VAL A 74 -6.79 -6.64 -5.62
N SER A 75 -7.56 -6.01 -4.74
CA SER A 75 -7.05 -4.94 -3.88
C SER A 75 -5.95 -5.41 -2.94
N PHE A 76 -6.11 -6.58 -2.30
CA PHE A 76 -5.09 -7.14 -1.41
C PHE A 76 -3.86 -7.63 -2.19
N GLY A 77 -4.06 -8.28 -3.34
CA GLY A 77 -2.99 -8.75 -4.22
C GLY A 77 -2.15 -7.58 -4.76
N VAL A 78 -2.81 -6.49 -5.20
CA VAL A 78 -2.11 -5.28 -5.66
C VAL A 78 -1.38 -4.59 -4.51
N ALA A 79 -1.99 -4.50 -3.32
CA ALA A 79 -1.33 -3.92 -2.15
C ALA A 79 -0.02 -4.65 -1.82
N LEU A 80 -0.07 -5.99 -1.73
CA LEU A 80 1.11 -6.81 -1.44
C LEU A 80 2.14 -6.76 -2.56
N GLY A 81 1.72 -6.99 -3.81
CA GLY A 81 2.62 -7.00 -4.97
C GLY A 81 3.33 -5.65 -5.16
N THR A 82 2.57 -4.56 -5.09
CA THR A 82 3.12 -3.19 -5.16
C THR A 82 4.03 -2.90 -3.97
N GLY A 83 3.61 -3.27 -2.75
CA GLY A 83 4.40 -3.09 -1.54
C GLY A 83 5.76 -3.80 -1.63
N VAL A 84 5.79 -5.06 -2.07
CA VAL A 84 7.03 -5.83 -2.26
C VAL A 84 7.89 -5.21 -3.36
N LEU A 85 7.33 -4.92 -4.54
CA LEU A 85 8.10 -4.37 -5.65
C LEU A 85 8.65 -2.98 -5.33
N ALA A 86 7.82 -2.09 -4.78
CA ALA A 86 8.23 -0.75 -4.36
C ALA A 86 9.30 -0.79 -3.26
N SER A 87 9.18 -1.72 -2.31
CA SER A 87 10.16 -1.87 -1.24
C SER A 87 11.53 -2.30 -1.76
N VAL A 88 11.57 -3.23 -2.71
CA VAL A 88 12.82 -3.68 -3.35
C VAL A 88 13.45 -2.53 -4.16
N ILE A 89 12.67 -1.90 -5.04
CA ILE A 89 13.15 -0.79 -5.87
C ILE A 89 13.62 0.38 -5.00
N GLY A 90 12.79 0.80 -4.03
CA GLY A 90 13.09 1.91 -3.14
C GLY A 90 14.34 1.69 -2.30
N PHE A 91 14.49 0.48 -1.74
CA PHE A 91 15.67 0.13 -0.97
C PHE A 91 16.95 0.12 -1.82
N LEU A 92 16.90 -0.45 -3.02
CA LEU A 92 18.05 -0.46 -3.95
C LEU A 92 18.44 0.96 -4.38
N LEU A 93 17.46 1.80 -4.76
CA LEU A 93 17.70 3.20 -5.11
C LEU A 93 18.29 3.99 -3.94
N ALA A 94 17.81 3.75 -2.72
CA ALA A 94 18.34 4.38 -1.52
C ALA A 94 19.78 3.97 -1.21
N LEU A 95 20.12 2.69 -1.36
CA LEU A 95 21.50 2.22 -1.21
C LEU A 95 22.42 2.84 -2.25
N LEU A 96 22.05 2.80 -3.52
CA LEU A 96 22.85 3.35 -4.61
C LEU A 96 22.99 4.88 -4.50
N GLY A 97 21.89 5.58 -4.22
CA GLY A 97 21.84 7.03 -4.10
C GLY A 97 22.34 7.60 -2.77
N GLY A 98 22.39 6.77 -1.70
CA GLY A 98 22.92 7.14 -0.39
C GLY A 98 24.40 6.78 -0.21
N LEU A 99 24.77 5.54 -0.57
CA LEU A 99 26.05 4.92 -0.25
C LEU A 99 26.98 4.74 -1.45
N GLY A 100 26.46 4.89 -2.67
CA GLY A 100 27.21 4.72 -3.91
C GLY A 100 28.37 5.72 -4.07
N LYS A 101 29.26 5.47 -5.03
CA LYS A 101 30.28 6.43 -5.44
C LYS A 101 29.62 7.70 -5.95
N ARG A 102 30.31 8.85 -5.87
CA ARG A 102 29.79 10.18 -6.22
C ARG A 102 29.02 10.20 -7.56
N PRO A 103 29.55 9.67 -8.69
CA PRO A 103 28.82 9.72 -9.96
C PRO A 103 27.53 8.89 -9.92
N VAL A 104 27.54 7.72 -9.26
CA VAL A 104 26.31 6.89 -9.10
C VAL A 104 25.27 7.62 -8.28
N ARG A 105 25.67 8.26 -7.19
CA ARG A 105 24.75 9.05 -6.34
C ARG A 105 24.10 10.20 -7.10
N GLU A 106 24.86 10.89 -7.94
CA GLU A 106 24.36 12.00 -8.76
C GLU A 106 23.37 11.50 -9.82
N VAL A 107 23.71 10.44 -10.54
CA VAL A 107 22.83 9.84 -11.56
C VAL A 107 21.53 9.33 -10.93
N VAL A 108 21.61 8.57 -9.83
CA VAL A 108 20.42 8.07 -9.13
C VAL A 108 19.58 9.22 -8.57
N ALA A 109 20.20 10.28 -8.07
CA ALA A 109 19.50 11.46 -7.57
C ALA A 109 18.67 12.12 -8.67
N VAL A 110 19.30 12.43 -9.80
CA VAL A 110 18.63 13.05 -10.96
C VAL A 110 17.55 12.11 -11.50
N GLY A 111 17.84 10.81 -11.61
CA GLY A 111 16.86 9.81 -12.07
C GLY A 111 15.61 9.76 -11.19
N ILE A 112 15.78 9.75 -9.86
CA ILE A 112 14.66 9.82 -8.91
C ILE A 112 13.87 11.12 -9.11
N ASP A 113 14.56 12.27 -9.22
CA ASP A 113 13.91 13.58 -9.30
C ASP A 113 13.12 13.73 -10.61
N VAL A 114 13.64 13.22 -11.73
CA VAL A 114 12.93 13.17 -13.01
C VAL A 114 11.70 12.26 -12.93
N LEU A 115 11.84 11.04 -12.39
CA LEU A 115 10.73 10.08 -12.33
C LEU A 115 9.62 10.51 -11.37
N VAL A 116 9.95 11.15 -10.25
CA VAL A 116 8.95 11.68 -9.31
C VAL A 116 8.20 12.90 -9.85
N ALA A 117 8.77 13.60 -10.84
CA ALA A 117 8.08 14.71 -11.51
C ALA A 117 6.86 14.22 -12.34
N PHE A 118 6.83 12.94 -12.72
CA PHE A 118 5.66 12.37 -13.40
C PHE A 118 4.58 11.96 -12.39
N PRO A 119 3.32 12.36 -12.61
CA PRO A 119 2.20 11.87 -11.80
C PRO A 119 2.11 10.34 -11.88
N THR A 120 2.10 9.68 -10.71
CA THR A 120 2.07 8.19 -10.59
C THR A 120 0.91 7.57 -11.38
N THR A 121 -0.28 8.16 -11.29
CA THR A 121 -1.48 7.69 -12.00
C THR A 121 -1.32 7.81 -13.50
N LEU A 122 -0.70 8.88 -13.99
CA LEU A 122 -0.45 9.07 -15.43
C LEU A 122 0.52 8.01 -15.95
N LEU A 123 1.61 7.74 -15.21
CA LEU A 123 2.55 6.67 -15.57
C LEU A 123 1.86 5.30 -15.60
N ALA A 124 0.99 5.01 -14.64
CA ALA A 124 0.24 3.77 -14.61
C ALA A 124 -0.73 3.66 -15.80
N ILE A 125 -1.47 4.73 -16.14
CA ILE A 125 -2.36 4.76 -17.30
C ILE A 125 -1.56 4.56 -18.60
N MET A 126 -0.42 5.22 -18.76
CA MET A 126 0.43 5.05 -19.95
C MET A 126 0.91 3.60 -20.10
N LEU A 127 1.38 2.98 -19.01
CA LEU A 127 1.83 1.59 -19.05
C LEU A 127 0.68 0.62 -19.35
N THR A 128 -0.49 0.81 -18.75
CA THR A 128 -1.65 -0.03 -19.03
C THR A 128 -2.21 0.20 -20.44
N ALA A 129 -2.10 1.40 -20.99
CA ALA A 129 -2.50 1.70 -22.36
C ALA A 129 -1.58 0.99 -23.39
N VAL A 130 -0.28 0.86 -23.11
CA VAL A 130 0.71 0.21 -24.00
C VAL A 130 0.69 -1.32 -23.86
N PHE A 131 0.67 -1.83 -22.63
CA PHE A 131 0.83 -3.26 -22.33
C PHE A 131 -0.51 -3.99 -22.10
N GLY A 132 -1.62 -3.28 -22.12
CA GLY A 132 -2.95 -3.80 -21.83
C GLY A 132 -3.32 -3.67 -20.34
N SER A 133 -4.63 -3.82 -20.04
CA SER A 133 -5.14 -3.85 -18.67
C SER A 133 -4.83 -5.20 -18.02
N GLY A 134 -4.42 -5.18 -16.75
CA GLY A 134 -4.15 -6.41 -15.99
C GLY A 134 -3.47 -6.15 -14.67
N ILE A 135 -3.78 -6.98 -13.68
CA ILE A 135 -3.25 -6.85 -12.32
C ILE A 135 -1.70 -6.82 -12.30
N PRO A 136 -0.96 -7.68 -13.03
CA PRO A 136 0.50 -7.63 -13.03
C PRO A 136 1.06 -6.31 -13.57
N ILE A 137 0.41 -5.72 -14.58
CA ILE A 137 0.83 -4.45 -15.18
C ILE A 137 0.59 -3.29 -14.20
N VAL A 138 -0.56 -3.30 -13.51
CA VAL A 138 -0.88 -2.33 -12.45
C VAL A 138 0.15 -2.43 -11.31
N VAL A 139 0.47 -3.65 -10.85
CA VAL A 139 1.49 -3.88 -9.81
C VAL A 139 2.85 -3.37 -10.26
N ALA A 140 3.26 -3.64 -11.50
CA ALA A 140 4.53 -3.16 -12.04
C ALA A 140 4.57 -1.63 -12.13
N ALA A 141 3.53 -1.02 -12.67
CA ALA A 141 3.42 0.43 -12.82
C ALA A 141 3.48 1.17 -11.46
N LEU A 142 2.62 0.76 -10.53
CA LEU A 142 2.55 1.34 -9.19
C LEU A 142 3.81 1.01 -8.37
N GLY A 143 4.34 -0.22 -8.50
CA GLY A 143 5.54 -0.66 -7.81
C GLY A 143 6.78 0.15 -8.20
N ILE A 144 6.95 0.45 -9.50
CA ILE A 144 8.03 1.31 -9.99
C ILE A 144 7.85 2.74 -9.46
N ALA A 145 6.66 3.33 -9.67
CA ALA A 145 6.42 4.72 -9.29
C ALA A 145 6.54 4.96 -7.77
N PHE A 146 5.95 4.10 -6.95
CA PHE A 146 6.05 4.19 -5.50
C PHE A 146 7.43 3.78 -4.99
N GLY A 147 8.12 2.85 -5.67
CA GLY A 147 9.49 2.47 -5.37
C GLY A 147 10.46 3.63 -5.54
N VAL A 148 10.31 4.43 -6.60
CA VAL A 148 11.11 5.65 -6.81
C VAL A 148 10.83 6.67 -5.70
N SER A 149 9.56 6.89 -5.34
CA SER A 149 9.17 7.79 -4.25
C SER A 149 9.72 7.33 -2.90
N MET A 150 9.64 6.03 -2.60
CA MET A 150 10.23 5.41 -1.40
C MET A 150 11.76 5.55 -1.39
N GLY A 151 12.41 5.35 -2.55
CA GLY A 151 13.86 5.53 -2.70
C GLY A 151 14.32 6.94 -2.37
N ARG A 152 13.52 7.97 -2.72
CA ARG A 152 13.79 9.37 -2.34
C ARG A 152 13.81 9.53 -0.81
N VAL A 153 12.79 9.03 -0.12
CA VAL A 153 12.66 9.14 1.35
C VAL A 153 13.80 8.40 2.04
N LEU A 154 14.02 7.14 1.68
CA LEU A 154 15.03 6.31 2.31
C LEU A 154 16.46 6.81 2.03
N ARG A 155 16.70 7.39 0.84
CA ARG A 155 18.01 8.03 0.53
C ARG A 155 18.30 9.21 1.47
N ALA A 156 17.30 10.02 1.77
CA ALA A 156 17.45 11.13 2.72
C ALA A 156 17.77 10.60 4.11
N GLU A 157 17.07 9.57 4.56
CA GLU A 157 17.29 8.92 5.85
C GLU A 157 18.68 8.30 5.96
N PHE A 158 19.15 7.56 4.95
CA PHE A 158 20.50 7.03 4.92
C PHE A 158 21.57 8.13 5.05
N ARG A 159 21.37 9.28 4.42
CA ARG A 159 22.31 10.41 4.53
C ARG A 159 22.32 11.01 5.93
N GLN A 160 21.15 11.17 6.53
CA GLN A 160 21.02 11.68 7.90
C GLN A 160 21.73 10.76 8.90
N VAL A 161 21.47 9.46 8.83
CA VAL A 161 22.08 8.45 9.72
C VAL A 161 23.61 8.38 9.49
N GLN A 162 24.11 8.54 8.25
CA GLN A 162 25.55 8.57 7.99
C GLN A 162 26.28 9.70 8.70
N GLY A 163 25.63 10.85 8.93
CA GLY A 163 26.19 11.99 9.66
C GLY A 163 26.06 11.88 11.18
N ALA A 164 25.43 10.85 11.70
CA ALA A 164 25.23 10.70 13.14
C ALA A 164 26.55 10.33 13.86
N ASP A 165 26.73 10.87 15.07
CA ASP A 165 27.97 10.75 15.86
C ASP A 165 28.41 9.30 16.07
N PHE A 166 27.47 8.38 16.32
CA PHE A 166 27.79 6.96 16.49
C PHE A 166 28.35 6.28 15.22
N VAL A 167 27.95 6.76 14.03
CA VAL A 167 28.49 6.28 12.75
C VAL A 167 29.88 6.86 12.51
N VAL A 168 30.09 8.13 12.82
CA VAL A 168 31.40 8.80 12.75
C VAL A 168 32.39 8.13 13.72
N ALA A 169 31.96 7.87 14.95
CA ALA A 169 32.79 7.15 15.94
C ALA A 169 33.16 5.72 15.45
N ALA A 170 32.21 5.01 14.82
CA ALA A 170 32.48 3.70 14.25
C ALA A 170 33.51 3.74 13.10
N GLN A 171 33.50 4.82 12.29
CA GLN A 171 34.47 5.05 11.22
C GLN A 171 35.86 5.32 11.81
N VAL A 172 35.95 6.19 12.82
CA VAL A 172 37.21 6.52 13.52
C VAL A 172 37.78 5.28 14.22
N ALA A 173 36.92 4.40 14.76
CA ALA A 173 37.32 3.12 15.34
C ALA A 173 37.79 2.08 14.29
N GLY A 174 37.85 2.43 13.00
CA GLY A 174 38.35 1.59 11.93
C GLY A 174 37.41 0.48 11.46
N LEU A 175 36.08 0.56 11.73
CA LEU A 175 35.13 -0.42 11.24
C LEU A 175 35.03 -0.33 9.71
N SER A 176 34.94 -1.51 9.05
CA SER A 176 34.78 -1.57 7.61
C SER A 176 33.41 -1.01 7.18
N ARG A 177 33.33 -0.39 5.98
CA ARG A 177 32.08 0.17 5.42
C ARG A 177 30.94 -0.83 5.41
N THR A 178 31.21 -2.08 5.09
CA THR A 178 30.20 -3.16 5.09
C THR A 178 29.67 -3.41 6.51
N ARG A 179 30.55 -3.43 7.52
CA ARG A 179 30.14 -3.62 8.92
C ARG A 179 29.28 -2.44 9.41
N ILE A 180 29.66 -1.20 9.04
CA ILE A 180 28.87 0.00 9.36
C ILE A 180 27.50 -0.09 8.70
N LEU A 181 27.43 -0.48 7.43
CA LEU A 181 26.18 -0.62 6.68
C LEU A 181 25.21 -1.59 7.40
N PHE A 182 25.63 -2.82 7.62
CA PHE A 182 24.73 -3.86 8.16
C PHE A 182 24.45 -3.73 9.66
N ARG A 183 25.39 -3.18 10.44
CA ARG A 183 25.27 -3.10 11.90
C ARG A 183 24.71 -1.78 12.41
N HIS A 184 24.85 -0.69 11.64
CA HIS A 184 24.44 0.64 12.05
C HIS A 184 23.43 1.27 11.11
N LEU A 185 23.71 1.36 9.80
CA LEU A 185 22.86 2.12 8.89
C LEU A 185 21.53 1.42 8.60
N ILE A 186 21.54 0.16 8.15
CA ILE A 186 20.30 -0.58 7.83
C ILE A 186 19.38 -0.70 9.06
N PRO A 187 19.85 -1.10 10.26
CA PRO A 187 18.98 -1.17 11.43
C PRO A 187 18.36 0.17 11.82
N SER A 188 19.09 1.28 11.65
CA SER A 188 18.58 2.62 11.95
C SER A 188 17.54 3.13 10.95
N VAL A 189 17.64 2.72 9.68
CA VAL A 189 16.68 3.08 8.61
C VAL A 189 15.47 2.12 8.57
N LEU A 190 15.60 0.92 9.15
CA LEU A 190 14.56 -0.10 9.10
C LEU A 190 13.19 0.36 9.64
N PRO A 191 13.09 1.14 10.72
CA PRO A 191 11.79 1.64 11.19
C PRO A 191 11.04 2.44 10.14
N ILE A 192 11.68 3.45 9.55
CA ILE A 192 11.06 4.30 8.53
C ILE A 192 10.75 3.50 7.26
N TYR A 193 11.62 2.53 6.90
CA TYR A 193 11.39 1.65 5.76
C TYR A 193 10.11 0.83 5.92
N ILE A 194 9.89 0.21 7.07
CA ILE A 194 8.68 -0.60 7.33
C ILE A 194 7.41 0.27 7.28
N VAL A 195 7.47 1.46 7.85
CA VAL A 195 6.35 2.42 7.80
C VAL A 195 6.04 2.81 6.36
N GLN A 196 7.07 3.12 5.55
CA GLN A 196 6.90 3.47 4.15
C GLN A 196 6.29 2.33 3.32
N VAL A 197 6.67 1.08 3.59
CA VAL A 197 6.06 -0.09 2.93
C VAL A 197 4.56 -0.15 3.24
N THR A 198 4.18 0.02 4.50
CA THR A 198 2.77 -0.03 4.91
C THR A 198 1.94 1.07 4.27
N TRP A 199 2.46 2.30 4.24
CA TRP A 199 1.79 3.43 3.58
C TRP A 199 1.68 3.22 2.07
N THR A 200 2.72 2.67 1.44
CA THR A 200 2.70 2.31 0.02
C THR A 200 1.61 1.29 -0.28
N MET A 201 1.41 0.29 0.59
CA MET A 201 0.34 -0.69 0.41
C MET A 201 -1.06 -0.04 0.46
N GLY A 202 -1.31 0.85 1.41
CA GLY A 202 -2.58 1.58 1.49
C GLY A 202 -2.82 2.47 0.27
N THR A 203 -1.80 3.21 -0.15
CA THR A 203 -1.86 4.06 -1.35
C THR A 203 -2.07 3.23 -2.62
N ALA A 204 -1.50 2.02 -2.69
CA ALA A 204 -1.66 1.11 -3.82
C ALA A 204 -3.09 0.61 -3.97
N VAL A 205 -3.81 0.33 -2.86
CA VAL A 205 -5.25 0.00 -2.90
C VAL A 205 -6.05 1.13 -3.52
N LEU A 206 -5.80 2.38 -3.08
CA LEU A 206 -6.51 3.55 -3.60
C LEU A 206 -6.20 3.81 -5.08
N ALA A 207 -4.92 3.67 -5.47
CA ALA A 207 -4.48 3.86 -6.85
C ALA A 207 -5.05 2.78 -7.78
N GLU A 208 -5.04 1.50 -7.35
CA GLU A 208 -5.68 0.40 -8.10
C GLU A 208 -7.18 0.66 -8.30
N ALA A 209 -7.89 1.00 -7.22
CA ALA A 209 -9.31 1.29 -7.29
C ALA A 209 -9.61 2.44 -8.27
N SER A 210 -8.78 3.49 -8.27
CA SER A 210 -8.88 4.62 -9.20
C SER A 210 -8.63 4.19 -10.66
N LEU A 211 -7.59 3.37 -10.90
CA LEU A 211 -7.28 2.84 -12.22
C LEU A 211 -8.40 1.91 -12.73
N SER A 212 -8.91 1.02 -11.88
CA SER A 212 -10.01 0.12 -12.20
C SER A 212 -11.31 0.89 -12.46
N TYR A 213 -11.57 1.96 -11.70
CA TYR A 213 -12.69 2.87 -11.94
C TYR A 213 -12.61 3.55 -13.32
N LEU A 214 -11.40 3.94 -13.75
CA LEU A 214 -11.15 4.53 -15.06
C LEU A 214 -11.06 3.51 -16.20
N GLY A 215 -11.10 2.20 -15.91
CA GLY A 215 -11.01 1.12 -16.89
C GLY A 215 -9.59 0.70 -17.27
N PHE A 216 -8.57 1.21 -16.55
CA PHE A 216 -7.15 0.88 -16.76
C PHE A 216 -6.57 -0.08 -15.71
N GLY A 217 -7.39 -0.58 -14.78
CA GLY A 217 -6.97 -1.49 -13.71
C GLY A 217 -7.22 -2.95 -14.01
N ALA A 218 -8.04 -3.61 -13.18
CA ALA A 218 -8.44 -5.00 -13.37
C ALA A 218 -9.23 -5.17 -14.69
N PRO A 219 -9.08 -6.30 -15.39
CA PRO A 219 -9.92 -6.65 -16.53
C PRO A 219 -11.40 -6.68 -16.15
N LYS A 220 -12.31 -6.45 -17.14
CA LYS A 220 -13.75 -6.31 -16.88
C LYS A 220 -14.42 -7.58 -16.31
N ASP A 221 -13.85 -8.73 -16.61
CA ASP A 221 -14.28 -10.05 -16.11
C ASP A 221 -13.73 -10.37 -14.71
N VAL A 222 -12.79 -9.57 -14.20
CA VAL A 222 -12.21 -9.70 -12.86
C VAL A 222 -12.90 -8.70 -11.93
N PRO A 223 -13.67 -9.16 -10.92
CA PRO A 223 -14.28 -8.28 -9.93
C PRO A 223 -13.22 -7.46 -9.20
N SER A 224 -13.40 -6.15 -9.15
CA SER A 224 -12.57 -5.22 -8.36
C SER A 224 -13.47 -4.14 -7.74
N TRP A 225 -13.10 -3.61 -6.59
CA TRP A 225 -13.90 -2.59 -5.92
C TRP A 225 -14.01 -1.30 -6.76
N GLY A 226 -12.92 -0.89 -7.43
CA GLY A 226 -12.94 0.24 -8.36
C GLY A 226 -13.84 0.00 -9.58
N GLY A 227 -13.80 -1.21 -10.16
CA GLY A 227 -14.67 -1.60 -11.26
C GLY A 227 -16.16 -1.65 -10.87
N MET A 228 -16.48 -2.08 -9.62
CA MET A 228 -17.84 -2.01 -9.08
C MET A 228 -18.33 -0.56 -9.01
N LEU A 229 -17.52 0.37 -8.49
CA LEU A 229 -17.85 1.80 -8.47
C LEU A 229 -18.10 2.33 -9.88
N ALA A 230 -17.25 1.99 -10.86
CA ALA A 230 -17.42 2.44 -12.25
C ALA A 230 -18.73 1.95 -12.87
N SER A 231 -19.14 0.71 -12.59
CA SER A 231 -20.34 0.13 -13.17
C SER A 231 -21.65 0.71 -12.58
N THR A 232 -21.61 1.17 -11.34
CA THR A 232 -22.81 1.61 -10.60
C THR A 232 -22.94 3.12 -10.45
N GLN A 233 -21.90 3.91 -10.76
CA GLN A 233 -21.89 5.38 -10.59
C GLN A 233 -23.08 6.12 -11.23
N ARG A 234 -23.56 5.63 -12.38
CA ARG A 234 -24.69 6.26 -13.11
C ARG A 234 -26.02 6.09 -12.38
N PHE A 235 -26.08 5.14 -11.47
CA PHE A 235 -27.30 4.76 -10.75
C PHE A 235 -27.26 5.16 -9.27
N VAL A 236 -26.25 5.91 -8.85
CA VAL A 236 -26.03 6.31 -7.44
C VAL A 236 -27.22 7.04 -6.82
N SER A 237 -27.97 7.81 -7.61
CA SER A 237 -29.16 8.53 -7.13
C SER A 237 -30.37 7.63 -6.90
N ILE A 238 -30.40 6.41 -7.46
CA ILE A 238 -31.53 5.48 -7.38
C ILE A 238 -31.16 4.28 -6.46
N TYR A 239 -29.92 3.79 -6.58
CA TYR A 239 -29.40 2.63 -5.85
C TYR A 239 -28.07 2.97 -5.14
N PRO A 240 -28.06 3.89 -4.16
CA PRO A 240 -26.84 4.37 -3.49
C PRO A 240 -26.07 3.25 -2.78
N GLU A 241 -26.74 2.23 -2.27
CA GLU A 241 -26.14 1.08 -1.58
C GLU A 241 -25.11 0.35 -2.44
N THR A 242 -25.28 0.33 -3.75
CA THR A 242 -24.36 -0.36 -4.67
C THR A 242 -22.99 0.29 -4.76
N VAL A 243 -22.90 1.59 -4.46
CA VAL A 243 -21.66 2.38 -4.41
C VAL A 243 -21.07 2.38 -2.99
N VAL A 244 -21.95 2.36 -1.98
CA VAL A 244 -21.54 2.41 -0.56
C VAL A 244 -20.67 1.23 -0.19
N TRP A 245 -21.03 0.01 -0.57
CA TRP A 245 -20.30 -1.20 -0.19
C TRP A 245 -18.85 -1.24 -0.69
N PRO A 246 -18.58 -1.08 -2.01
CA PRO A 246 -17.20 -1.03 -2.49
C PRO A 246 -16.44 0.21 -2.00
N GLY A 247 -17.11 1.36 -1.85
CA GLY A 247 -16.54 2.56 -1.28
C GLY A 247 -16.08 2.38 0.16
N LEU A 248 -16.90 1.76 1.01
CA LEU A 248 -16.54 1.41 2.38
C LEU A 248 -15.39 0.40 2.43
N ALA A 249 -15.41 -0.64 1.59
CA ALA A 249 -14.33 -1.63 1.52
C ALA A 249 -12.98 -0.99 1.22
N ILE A 250 -12.92 -0.09 0.22
CA ILE A 250 -11.72 0.67 -0.11
C ILE A 250 -11.30 1.54 1.08
N THR A 251 -12.23 2.38 1.59
CA THR A 251 -11.94 3.36 2.64
C THR A 251 -11.41 2.70 3.91
N VAL A 252 -12.11 1.65 4.38
CA VAL A 252 -11.73 0.96 5.61
C VAL A 252 -10.40 0.23 5.45
N THR A 253 -10.13 -0.36 4.28
CA THR A 253 -8.86 -1.04 4.00
C THR A 253 -7.69 -0.05 3.95
N VAL A 254 -7.85 1.07 3.22
CA VAL A 254 -6.82 2.12 3.12
C VAL A 254 -6.54 2.74 4.49
N LEU A 255 -7.60 3.08 5.23
CA LEU A 255 -7.49 3.61 6.59
C LEU A 255 -6.74 2.63 7.51
N ALA A 256 -7.06 1.34 7.43
CA ALA A 256 -6.39 0.34 8.25
C ALA A 256 -4.89 0.22 7.93
N PHE A 257 -4.47 0.30 6.66
CA PHE A 257 -3.05 0.34 6.30
C PHE A 257 -2.35 1.58 6.87
N PHE A 258 -2.96 2.77 6.77
CA PHE A 258 -2.37 4.00 7.28
C PHE A 258 -2.28 3.99 8.81
N LEU A 259 -3.36 3.63 9.49
CA LEU A 259 -3.37 3.51 10.95
C LEU A 259 -2.37 2.47 11.45
N PHE A 260 -2.24 1.34 10.74
CA PHE A 260 -1.24 0.33 11.07
C PHE A 260 0.18 0.87 10.92
N GLY A 261 0.46 1.59 9.83
CA GLY A 261 1.75 2.25 9.59
C GLY A 261 2.10 3.26 10.69
N ASP A 262 1.15 4.10 11.10
CA ASP A 262 1.34 5.08 12.16
C ASP A 262 1.60 4.41 13.52
N GLN A 263 0.81 3.38 13.88
CA GLN A 263 1.03 2.62 15.11
C GLN A 263 2.37 1.88 15.11
N LEU A 264 2.81 1.44 13.93
CA LEU A 264 4.11 0.80 13.78
C LEU A 264 5.26 1.80 13.93
N ARG A 265 5.11 3.02 13.38
CA ARG A 265 6.03 4.13 13.58
C ARG A 265 6.18 4.45 15.06
N ASP A 266 5.07 4.70 15.77
CA ASP A 266 5.07 4.99 17.21
C ASP A 266 5.71 3.87 18.05
N ALA A 267 5.48 2.60 17.65
CA ALA A 267 6.02 1.45 18.36
C ALA A 267 7.53 1.24 18.12
N LEU A 268 8.05 1.75 16.99
CA LEU A 268 9.46 1.66 16.58
C LEU A 268 10.26 2.91 16.99
N ASP A 269 9.62 4.07 17.16
CA ASP A 269 10.25 5.28 17.68
C ASP A 269 10.67 5.05 19.13
N MET A 270 11.98 4.91 19.34
CA MET A 270 12.59 4.63 20.65
C MET A 270 12.94 5.92 21.41
N ARG A 271 12.29 7.05 21.13
CA ARG A 271 12.40 8.22 21.99
C ARG A 271 11.61 7.93 23.26
N ASP A 272 12.34 7.73 24.35
CA ASP A 272 11.74 7.62 25.68
C ASP A 272 11.01 8.93 26.01
N PRO A 273 9.75 8.88 26.48
CA PRO A 273 9.05 10.07 26.97
C PRO A 273 9.78 10.82 28.09
N ALA A 274 10.80 10.22 28.68
CA ALA A 274 11.63 10.82 29.73
C ALA A 274 12.59 11.92 29.20
N ASP A 275 12.91 11.95 27.91
CA ASP A 275 13.81 12.99 27.34
C ASP A 275 13.09 14.31 27.06
N GLU A 276 11.76 14.30 26.85
CA GLU A 276 10.99 15.54 26.65
C GLU A 276 10.86 16.41 27.91
N THR A 277 11.05 15.83 29.09
CA THR A 277 10.97 16.58 30.36
C THR A 277 12.31 17.17 30.82
N ALA A 278 13.42 16.84 30.15
CA ALA A 278 14.75 17.29 30.50
C ALA A 278 15.19 18.60 29.77
N GLU A 279 14.46 19.05 28.76
CA GLU A 279 14.83 20.24 27.95
C GLU A 279 14.01 21.51 28.27
N VAL A 280 13.52 21.69 29.49
CA VAL A 280 13.03 23.03 29.93
C VAL A 280 14.14 23.72 30.71
N PRO A 281 14.97 24.59 30.10
CA PRO A 281 15.86 25.46 30.85
C PRO A 281 15.02 26.46 31.62
N ARG A 282 15.26 26.54 32.94
CA ARG A 282 14.76 27.63 33.79
C ARG A 282 15.52 28.91 33.49
#